data_5ce5f5dbaa783b59e4d49bb3e3782fc7
#
_entry.id   5ce5f5dbaa783b59e4d49bb3e3782fc7
#
_cell.length_a   1.000
_cell.length_b   1.000
_cell.length_c   1.000
_cell.angle_alpha   90.00
_cell.angle_beta   90.00
_cell.angle_gamma   90.00
#
_symmetry.space_group_name_H-M   'P 1'
#
loop_
_entity.id
_entity.type
_entity.pdbx_description
1 polymer ?
#
loop_
_entity_poly.entity_id
_entity_poly.type
_entity_poly.pdbx_seq_one_letter_code
_entity_poly.pdbx_strand_id
1 'polypeptide(L)'
;DGTGIQSDYNMRVKVGMTFYAQFKRTPAKYTVTWDANGGDALVMADTTTNGQTDYGTVIVPPADPTRAETAKATYDFLGWNTQTDGTGAALNTLTDNPDKVTADVTYYAQWRENIKSYKVMWDANGGNELSKTSEELPYGTAIVQPTTPTRDSTDTTTYTFTGWNTDKNGTGTAWTSSTTVTGHVTYYAQWKAENRVYSITYYSEGGEHSNPNTYTYGTAVTLQNAERTGYTFDGWYMAGETDAGTKVTEISAMQTGDVILTAHWTAKTYTVNLNANGGTGGTESITVTYGQPMPEITLPTRDSTKYQFDGFFDAVKGGTQYYNENGESARTWDLTYDL
;
A
#
# COMPACT_ATOMS: atom_id res chain seq x y z
N ASP A 1 -80.42 43.49 8.80
CA ASP A 1 -80.83 42.42 7.94
C ASP A 1 -81.42 42.86 6.60
N GLY A 2 -81.22 44.09 6.16
CA GLY A 2 -81.33 44.57 4.81
C GLY A 2 -82.68 44.35 4.06
N THR A 3 -83.73 44.01 4.80
CA THR A 3 -85.05 43.78 4.23
C THR A 3 -85.89 45.05 4.10
N GLY A 4 -85.24 46.21 4.10
CA GLY A 4 -85.92 47.53 3.83
C GLY A 4 -86.40 47.63 2.39
N ILE A 5 -87.61 48.17 2.17
CA ILE A 5 -88.19 48.34 0.88
C ILE A 5 -87.33 49.29 0.06
N GLN A 6 -86.84 48.89 -1.13
CA GLN A 6 -86.27 49.77 -2.15
C GLN A 6 -87.37 50.71 -2.65
N SER A 7 -87.16 52.02 -2.59
CA SER A 7 -88.09 52.96 -3.18
C SER A 7 -87.93 52.96 -4.68
N ASP A 8 -88.95 52.54 -5.44
CA ASP A 8 -89.07 52.85 -6.85
C ASP A 8 -89.12 54.37 -7.06
N TYR A 9 -88.59 54.83 -8.19
CA TYR A 9 -88.38 56.24 -8.53
C TYR A 9 -89.67 57.09 -8.50
N ASN A 10 -90.84 56.46 -8.30
CA ASN A 10 -92.17 57.07 -8.25
C ASN A 10 -92.85 57.05 -6.89
N MET A 11 -92.20 56.77 -5.83
CA MET A 11 -92.78 56.71 -4.50
C MET A 11 -92.97 58.18 -3.95
N ARG A 12 -94.21 58.59 -3.78
CA ARG A 12 -94.51 59.88 -3.13
C ARG A 12 -94.08 59.83 -1.65
N VAL A 13 -93.12 60.68 -1.31
CA VAL A 13 -92.65 60.77 0.08
C VAL A 13 -93.77 61.31 0.96
N LYS A 14 -94.27 60.53 1.94
CA LYS A 14 -95.19 61.03 2.98
C LYS A 14 -94.39 61.84 4.00
N VAL A 15 -94.95 62.94 4.47
CA VAL A 15 -94.32 63.74 5.52
C VAL A 15 -94.00 62.89 6.73
N GLY A 16 -92.78 62.90 7.24
CA GLY A 16 -92.38 62.15 8.45
C GLY A 16 -91.70 60.75 8.18
N MET A 17 -91.41 60.44 6.93
CA MET A 17 -90.66 59.22 6.65
C MET A 17 -89.15 59.46 6.91
N THR A 18 -88.59 58.52 7.65
CA THR A 18 -87.12 58.42 7.87
C THR A 18 -86.57 57.29 7.04
N PHE A 19 -85.54 57.60 6.25
CA PHE A 19 -84.77 56.60 5.47
C PHE A 19 -83.50 56.26 6.22
N TYR A 20 -83.23 54.91 6.38
CA TYR A 20 -82.03 54.43 7.01
C TYR A 20 -81.05 53.90 5.95
N ALA A 21 -79.78 54.44 5.96
CA ALA A 21 -78.70 53.89 5.13
C ALA A 21 -78.42 52.46 5.49
N GLN A 22 -78.37 51.59 4.49
CA GLN A 22 -78.01 50.22 4.64
C GLN A 22 -76.56 50.03 4.12
N PHE A 23 -75.66 49.44 4.96
CA PHE A 23 -74.27 49.19 4.58
C PHE A 23 -74.08 47.71 4.44
N LYS A 24 -73.58 47.26 3.29
CA LYS A 24 -73.11 45.91 3.09
C LYS A 24 -71.61 45.82 3.52
N ARG A 25 -71.29 44.97 4.48
CA ARG A 25 -69.92 44.73 4.89
C ARG A 25 -69.18 44.04 3.76
N THR A 26 -68.08 44.55 3.24
CA THR A 26 -67.16 43.89 2.35
C THR A 26 -66.01 43.39 3.23
N PRO A 27 -65.78 42.06 3.30
CA PRO A 27 -64.65 41.51 4.07
C PRO A 27 -63.37 42.12 3.58
N ALA A 28 -62.43 42.36 4.50
CA ALA A 28 -61.03 42.67 4.14
C ALA A 28 -60.39 41.41 3.49
N LYS A 29 -59.57 41.63 2.47
CA LYS A 29 -58.84 40.55 1.79
C LYS A 29 -57.38 40.61 2.13
N TYR A 30 -56.75 39.44 2.28
CA TYR A 30 -55.34 39.26 2.55
C TYR A 30 -54.78 38.21 1.61
N THR A 31 -53.47 38.32 1.32
CA THR A 31 -52.76 37.39 0.43
C THR A 31 -52.19 36.21 1.21
N VAL A 32 -52.54 35.01 0.78
CA VAL A 32 -51.90 33.77 1.27
C VAL A 32 -50.99 33.23 0.17
N THR A 33 -49.72 32.97 0.48
CA THR A 33 -48.73 32.42 -0.45
C THR A 33 -48.08 31.18 0.12
N TRP A 34 -47.63 30.30 -0.78
CA TRP A 34 -46.97 29.04 -0.44
C TRP A 34 -45.62 28.99 -1.15
N ASP A 35 -44.60 28.59 -0.42
CA ASP A 35 -43.24 28.40 -0.92
C ASP A 35 -42.75 27.00 -0.57
N ALA A 36 -42.35 26.25 -1.58
CA ALA A 36 -41.84 24.88 -1.39
C ALA A 36 -40.49 24.83 -0.63
N ASN A 37 -39.85 25.97 -0.40
CA ASN A 37 -38.62 26.11 0.36
C ASN A 37 -37.53 25.08 -0.08
N GLY A 38 -37.28 25.04 -1.38
CA GLY A 38 -36.34 24.09 -2.02
C GLY A 38 -36.95 22.74 -2.37
N GLY A 39 -38.25 22.55 -2.17
CA GLY A 39 -38.99 21.39 -2.71
C GLY A 39 -39.39 21.57 -4.17
N ASP A 40 -40.07 20.53 -4.69
CA ASP A 40 -40.60 20.52 -6.05
C ASP A 40 -41.79 21.53 -6.20
N ALA A 41 -42.23 21.76 -7.43
CA ALA A 41 -43.35 22.65 -7.70
C ALA A 41 -44.63 22.19 -6.95
N LEU A 42 -45.30 23.13 -6.30
CA LEU A 42 -46.50 22.87 -5.51
C LEU A 42 -47.70 22.54 -6.41
N VAL A 43 -48.47 21.55 -6.01
CA VAL A 43 -49.75 21.22 -6.64
C VAL A 43 -50.85 21.88 -5.86
N MET A 44 -51.51 22.93 -6.48
CA MET A 44 -52.62 23.65 -5.89
C MET A 44 -53.94 23.02 -6.30
N ALA A 45 -54.72 22.57 -5.33
CA ALA A 45 -56.10 22.12 -5.55
C ALA A 45 -57.03 23.35 -5.54
N ASP A 46 -58.26 23.22 -6.10
CA ASP A 46 -59.26 24.31 -6.07
C ASP A 46 -59.67 24.71 -4.64
N THR A 47 -59.48 23.78 -3.67
CA THR A 47 -59.73 24.01 -2.24
C THR A 47 -58.56 24.69 -1.51
N THR A 48 -57.38 24.79 -2.15
CA THR A 48 -56.20 25.40 -1.54
C THR A 48 -56.43 26.89 -1.31
N THR A 49 -56.26 27.39 -0.10
CA THR A 49 -56.30 28.83 0.21
C THR A 49 -55.05 29.51 -0.37
N ASN A 50 -55.22 30.22 -1.47
CA ASN A 50 -54.10 30.87 -2.18
C ASN A 50 -54.48 32.21 -2.75
N GLY A 51 -53.57 33.16 -2.82
CA GLY A 51 -53.82 34.52 -3.33
C GLY A 51 -54.74 35.37 -2.44
N GLN A 52 -55.52 36.27 -3.06
CA GLN A 52 -56.44 37.20 -2.37
C GLN A 52 -57.65 36.47 -1.77
N THR A 53 -57.68 36.37 -0.45
CA THR A 53 -58.66 35.57 0.31
C THR A 53 -59.34 36.45 1.37
N ASP A 54 -60.65 36.22 1.62
CA ASP A 54 -61.43 36.98 2.60
C ASP A 54 -60.97 36.71 4.03
N TYR A 55 -60.97 37.76 4.89
CA TYR A 55 -60.70 37.63 6.32
C TYR A 55 -61.57 36.55 6.97
N GLY A 56 -60.96 35.74 7.78
CA GLY A 56 -61.63 34.64 8.51
C GLY A 56 -61.81 33.34 7.73
N THR A 57 -61.37 33.27 6.46
CA THR A 57 -61.37 32.01 5.69
C THR A 57 -60.39 31.04 6.33
N VAL A 58 -60.76 29.76 6.44
CA VAL A 58 -59.87 28.70 6.92
C VAL A 58 -58.72 28.50 5.92
N ILE A 59 -57.50 28.39 6.42
CA ILE A 59 -56.33 28.19 5.60
C ILE A 59 -56.20 26.69 5.29
N VAL A 60 -56.36 26.35 4.01
CA VAL A 60 -56.23 24.98 3.49
C VAL A 60 -54.90 24.90 2.71
N PRO A 61 -53.93 24.08 3.11
CA PRO A 61 -52.65 24.00 2.41
C PRO A 61 -52.79 23.26 1.07
N PRO A 62 -51.79 23.42 0.18
CA PRO A 62 -51.65 22.55 -0.98
C PRO A 62 -51.36 21.08 -0.54
N ALA A 63 -51.35 20.16 -1.50
CA ALA A 63 -50.90 18.79 -1.24
C ALA A 63 -49.45 18.81 -0.72
N ASP A 64 -49.11 17.86 0.15
CA ASP A 64 -47.77 17.73 0.70
C ASP A 64 -46.73 17.72 -0.44
N PRO A 65 -45.81 18.65 -0.46
CA PRO A 65 -44.81 18.69 -1.50
C PRO A 65 -43.77 17.59 -1.38
N THR A 66 -43.11 17.28 -2.49
CA THR A 66 -41.94 16.43 -2.53
C THR A 66 -40.68 17.26 -2.65
N ARG A 67 -39.53 16.69 -2.31
CA ARG A 67 -38.23 17.25 -2.55
C ARG A 67 -37.31 16.18 -3.09
N ALA A 68 -36.71 16.44 -4.26
CA ALA A 68 -35.82 15.51 -4.91
C ALA A 68 -34.64 15.15 -3.99
N GLU A 69 -34.34 13.86 -3.90
CA GLU A 69 -33.16 13.40 -3.17
C GLU A 69 -31.88 13.86 -3.86
N THR A 70 -30.83 13.99 -3.07
CA THR A 70 -29.48 14.28 -3.54
C THR A 70 -28.55 13.08 -3.26
N ALA A 71 -27.30 13.14 -3.72
CA ALA A 71 -26.29 12.20 -3.28
C ALA A 71 -26.09 12.24 -1.75
N LYS A 72 -26.29 13.41 -1.11
CA LYS A 72 -26.13 13.61 0.32
C LYS A 72 -27.30 13.07 1.14
N ALA A 73 -28.55 13.34 0.72
CA ALA A 73 -29.70 13.12 1.59
C ALA A 73 -31.00 12.88 0.85
N THR A 74 -31.95 12.25 1.56
CA THR A 74 -33.38 12.29 1.30
C THR A 74 -34.06 13.33 2.20
N TYR A 75 -35.31 13.73 1.86
CA TYR A 75 -36.02 14.78 2.59
C TYR A 75 -37.42 14.33 2.93
N ASP A 76 -37.81 14.46 4.22
CA ASP A 76 -39.19 14.24 4.67
C ASP A 76 -39.86 15.60 4.88
N PHE A 77 -41.06 15.75 4.34
CA PHE A 77 -41.88 16.92 4.61
C PHE A 77 -42.38 16.92 6.06
N LEU A 78 -42.21 18.03 6.77
CA LEU A 78 -42.60 18.18 8.18
C LEU A 78 -43.84 19.05 8.41
N GLY A 79 -44.30 19.77 7.37
CA GLY A 79 -45.38 20.73 7.48
C GLY A 79 -44.99 22.12 7.00
N TRP A 80 -45.88 23.08 7.25
CA TRP A 80 -45.75 24.44 6.81
C TRP A 80 -45.45 25.38 7.99
N ASN A 81 -44.61 26.39 7.78
CA ASN A 81 -44.22 27.40 8.78
C ASN A 81 -44.13 28.79 8.15
N THR A 82 -44.37 29.85 8.91
CA THR A 82 -44.28 31.22 8.45
C THR A 82 -42.86 31.75 8.26
N GLN A 83 -41.84 30.95 8.63
CA GLN A 83 -40.42 31.25 8.44
C GLN A 83 -39.75 30.10 7.70
N THR A 84 -38.75 30.41 6.85
CA THR A 84 -38.00 29.41 6.07
C THR A 84 -37.21 28.44 6.93
N ASP A 85 -36.77 28.86 8.11
CA ASP A 85 -35.96 28.07 9.07
C ASP A 85 -36.80 27.32 10.14
N GLY A 86 -38.15 27.42 10.06
CA GLY A 86 -39.06 26.77 10.98
C GLY A 86 -39.23 27.46 12.35
N THR A 87 -38.61 28.62 12.60
CA THR A 87 -38.70 29.36 13.86
C THR A 87 -40.02 30.16 14.02
N GLY A 88 -40.79 30.30 12.95
CA GLY A 88 -42.07 31.01 12.94
C GLY A 88 -43.21 30.14 13.47
N ALA A 89 -44.45 30.59 13.16
CA ALA A 89 -45.66 29.86 13.48
C ALA A 89 -45.87 28.67 12.52
N ALA A 90 -46.04 27.47 13.06
CA ALA A 90 -46.44 26.30 12.29
C ALA A 90 -47.92 26.42 11.91
N LEU A 91 -48.32 26.06 10.68
CA LEU A 91 -49.71 26.02 10.24
C LEU A 91 -50.46 24.93 11.06
N ASN A 92 -51.56 25.38 11.68
CA ASN A 92 -52.47 24.51 12.37
C ASN A 92 -53.66 24.14 11.46
N THR A 93 -53.76 22.86 11.07
CA THR A 93 -54.83 22.32 10.24
C THR A 93 -55.84 21.51 11.04
N LEU A 94 -55.81 21.49 12.38
CA LEU A 94 -56.70 20.72 13.23
C LEU A 94 -58.14 21.21 13.03
N THR A 95 -59.09 20.21 12.88
CA THR A 95 -60.49 20.46 12.57
C THR A 95 -61.22 21.30 13.60
N ASP A 96 -60.79 21.23 14.87
CA ASP A 96 -61.47 21.93 15.98
C ASP A 96 -61.08 23.43 16.07
N ASN A 97 -59.87 23.79 15.60
CA ASN A 97 -59.39 25.18 15.59
C ASN A 97 -58.38 25.43 14.50
N PRO A 98 -58.75 25.35 13.21
CA PRO A 98 -57.84 25.58 12.11
C PRO A 98 -57.44 27.05 12.04
N ASP A 99 -56.20 27.31 11.53
CA ASP A 99 -55.77 28.68 11.25
C ASP A 99 -56.67 29.35 10.21
N LYS A 100 -56.86 30.65 10.40
CA LYS A 100 -57.68 31.50 9.53
C LYS A 100 -56.93 32.70 9.01
N VAL A 101 -57.30 33.17 7.85
CA VAL A 101 -56.75 34.34 7.22
C VAL A 101 -57.05 35.58 8.07
N THR A 102 -56.04 36.19 8.65
CA THR A 102 -56.15 37.42 9.47
C THR A 102 -55.23 38.55 8.99
N ALA A 103 -54.23 38.24 8.16
CA ALA A 103 -53.26 39.14 7.59
C ALA A 103 -52.63 38.46 6.33
N ASP A 104 -51.82 39.22 5.57
CA ASP A 104 -50.98 38.67 4.54
C ASP A 104 -49.95 37.68 5.17
N VAL A 105 -49.82 36.50 4.58
CA VAL A 105 -48.96 35.44 5.10
C VAL A 105 -48.34 34.62 3.97
N THR A 106 -47.07 34.26 4.16
CA THR A 106 -46.36 33.25 3.35
C THR A 106 -46.03 32.05 4.23
N TYR A 107 -46.38 30.86 3.76
CA TYR A 107 -46.01 29.60 4.39
C TYR A 107 -44.91 28.93 3.59
N TYR A 108 -43.84 28.49 4.29
CA TYR A 108 -42.66 27.79 3.75
C TYR A 108 -42.72 26.34 4.17
N ALA A 109 -42.52 25.43 3.22
CA ALA A 109 -42.37 24.01 3.51
C ALA A 109 -41.16 23.76 4.41
N GLN A 110 -41.34 22.91 5.41
CA GLN A 110 -40.27 22.50 6.31
C GLN A 110 -39.81 21.08 5.98
N TRP A 111 -38.51 20.87 6.01
CA TRP A 111 -37.88 19.60 5.59
C TRP A 111 -36.97 19.05 6.66
N ARG A 112 -37.09 17.72 6.93
CA ARG A 112 -36.09 16.96 7.65
C ARG A 112 -35.12 16.35 6.64
N GLU A 113 -33.85 16.68 6.76
CA GLU A 113 -32.77 16.10 5.95
C GLU A 113 -32.32 14.77 6.58
N ASN A 114 -32.40 13.65 5.85
CA ASN A 114 -31.94 12.34 6.27
C ASN A 114 -30.68 12.00 5.48
N ILE A 115 -29.52 12.04 6.14
CA ILE A 115 -28.22 11.81 5.50
C ILE A 115 -28.13 10.35 5.05
N LYS A 116 -27.78 10.12 3.78
CA LYS A 116 -27.57 8.81 3.20
C LYS A 116 -26.26 8.19 3.68
N SER A 117 -26.25 6.89 3.89
CA SER A 117 -25.03 6.10 4.13
C SER A 117 -24.67 5.30 2.89
N TYR A 118 -23.37 5.09 2.71
CA TYR A 118 -22.81 4.38 1.57
C TYR A 118 -21.79 3.34 2.01
N LYS A 119 -21.77 2.23 1.28
CA LYS A 119 -20.83 1.15 1.54
C LYS A 119 -19.47 1.47 0.92
N VAL A 120 -18.44 1.48 1.76
CA VAL A 120 -17.02 1.53 1.38
C VAL A 120 -16.47 0.12 1.49
N MET A 121 -15.85 -0.39 0.45
CA MET A 121 -15.27 -1.73 0.37
C MET A 121 -13.78 -1.67 0.11
N TRP A 122 -13.05 -2.66 0.62
CA TRP A 122 -11.62 -2.82 0.46
C TRP A 122 -11.31 -4.21 -0.08
N ASP A 123 -10.52 -4.27 -1.13
CA ASP A 123 -10.09 -5.50 -1.79
C ASP A 123 -8.56 -5.57 -1.77
N ALA A 124 -8.01 -6.65 -1.23
CA ALA A 124 -6.57 -6.87 -1.16
C ALA A 124 -5.90 -7.00 -2.54
N ASN A 125 -6.67 -7.20 -3.61
CA ASN A 125 -6.18 -7.30 -5.00
C ASN A 125 -5.01 -8.30 -5.13
N GLY A 126 -5.22 -9.49 -4.62
CA GLY A 126 -4.22 -10.56 -4.58
C GLY A 126 -3.25 -10.48 -3.38
N GLY A 127 -3.46 -9.57 -2.45
CA GLY A 127 -2.78 -9.57 -1.15
C GLY A 127 -3.45 -10.50 -0.13
N ASN A 128 -2.90 -10.54 1.07
CA ASN A 128 -3.40 -11.34 2.18
C ASN A 128 -4.69 -10.74 2.77
N GLU A 129 -5.32 -11.46 3.72
CA GLU A 129 -6.55 -11.03 4.36
C GLU A 129 -6.42 -9.64 5.00
N LEU A 130 -7.46 -8.82 4.81
CA LEU A 130 -7.53 -7.46 5.33
C LEU A 130 -8.14 -7.45 6.74
N SER A 131 -7.68 -6.53 7.58
CA SER A 131 -8.29 -6.29 8.90
C SER A 131 -9.73 -5.75 8.82
N LYS A 132 -10.10 -5.17 7.68
CA LYS A 132 -11.42 -4.63 7.39
C LYS A 132 -11.68 -4.73 5.88
N THR A 133 -12.81 -5.35 5.49
CA THR A 133 -13.18 -5.51 4.08
C THR A 133 -14.30 -4.58 3.64
N SER A 134 -15.14 -4.10 4.57
CA SER A 134 -16.20 -3.13 4.28
C SER A 134 -16.68 -2.41 5.53
N GLU A 135 -17.27 -1.24 5.31
CA GLU A 135 -18.00 -0.46 6.32
C GLU A 135 -19.10 0.35 5.65
N GLU A 136 -20.11 0.76 6.41
CA GLU A 136 -21.17 1.64 5.95
C GLU A 136 -21.04 2.98 6.67
N LEU A 137 -20.88 4.06 5.93
CA LEU A 137 -20.56 5.40 6.44
C LEU A 137 -21.51 6.44 5.88
N PRO A 138 -21.95 7.43 6.69
CA PRO A 138 -22.70 8.59 6.23
C PRO A 138 -21.95 9.39 5.16
N TYR A 139 -22.69 10.00 4.24
CA TYR A 139 -22.14 10.93 3.26
C TYR A 139 -21.29 12.02 3.93
N GLY A 140 -20.14 12.33 3.35
CA GLY A 140 -19.20 13.34 3.85
C GLY A 140 -18.27 12.87 4.97
N THR A 141 -18.46 11.64 5.52
CA THR A 141 -17.58 11.07 6.52
C THR A 141 -16.22 10.76 5.90
N ALA A 142 -15.13 11.03 6.63
CA ALA A 142 -13.79 10.65 6.20
C ALA A 142 -13.64 9.13 6.14
N ILE A 143 -13.04 8.63 5.04
CA ILE A 143 -12.79 7.21 4.84
C ILE A 143 -11.45 6.83 5.48
N VAL A 144 -11.46 5.92 6.44
CA VAL A 144 -10.26 5.42 7.11
C VAL A 144 -9.88 4.07 6.50
N GLN A 145 -8.66 3.99 5.94
CA GLN A 145 -8.14 2.75 5.35
C GLN A 145 -7.97 1.64 6.40
N PRO A 146 -7.98 0.35 5.99
CA PRO A 146 -7.55 -0.75 6.85
C PRO A 146 -6.07 -0.61 7.22
N THR A 147 -5.58 -1.48 8.11
CA THR A 147 -4.14 -1.64 8.32
C THR A 147 -3.46 -1.95 6.99
N THR A 148 -2.21 -1.48 6.81
CA THR A 148 -1.44 -1.72 5.59
C THR A 148 -1.44 -3.21 5.25
N PRO A 149 -1.95 -3.60 4.07
CA PRO A 149 -2.01 -5.00 3.68
C PRO A 149 -0.63 -5.55 3.35
N THR A 150 -0.50 -6.87 3.41
CA THR A 150 0.68 -7.61 2.95
C THR A 150 0.32 -8.47 1.75
N ARG A 151 1.33 -8.87 1.00
CA ARG A 151 1.21 -9.87 -0.06
C ARG A 151 2.44 -10.77 -0.02
N ASP A 152 2.22 -12.08 0.04
CA ASP A 152 3.29 -13.05 0.09
C ASP A 152 4.13 -13.00 -1.19
N SER A 153 5.44 -13.08 -1.00
CA SER A 153 6.37 -13.22 -2.11
C SER A 153 6.25 -14.61 -2.73
N THR A 154 6.44 -14.68 -4.04
CA THR A 154 6.67 -15.95 -4.74
C THR A 154 8.17 -16.25 -4.80
N ASP A 155 8.55 -17.38 -5.40
CA ASP A 155 9.97 -17.70 -5.64
C ASP A 155 10.65 -16.73 -6.62
N THR A 156 9.88 -15.96 -7.37
CA THR A 156 10.42 -15.07 -8.40
C THR A 156 10.20 -13.59 -8.10
N THR A 157 9.21 -13.25 -7.25
CA THR A 157 8.71 -11.88 -7.12
C THR A 157 8.42 -11.51 -5.68
N THR A 158 8.82 -10.33 -5.29
CA THR A 158 8.41 -9.65 -4.05
C THR A 158 7.39 -8.56 -4.38
N TYR A 159 6.51 -8.25 -3.42
CA TYR A 159 5.45 -7.25 -3.58
C TYR A 159 5.52 -6.21 -2.48
N THR A 160 5.49 -4.94 -2.88
CA THR A 160 5.42 -3.80 -1.95
C THR A 160 4.11 -3.07 -2.14
N PHE A 161 3.37 -2.84 -1.06
CA PHE A 161 2.14 -2.07 -1.09
C PHE A 161 2.44 -0.59 -1.43
N THR A 162 1.69 -0.02 -2.39
CA THR A 162 1.90 1.36 -2.85
C THR A 162 0.71 2.28 -2.59
N GLY A 163 -0.45 1.74 -2.18
CA GLY A 163 -1.62 2.54 -1.87
C GLY A 163 -2.92 1.86 -2.29
N TRP A 164 -4.02 2.59 -2.20
CA TRP A 164 -5.35 2.16 -2.58
C TRP A 164 -5.86 2.95 -3.79
N ASN A 165 -6.58 2.29 -4.70
CA ASN A 165 -7.14 2.91 -5.90
C ASN A 165 -8.55 2.35 -6.18
N THR A 166 -9.43 3.15 -6.77
CA THR A 166 -10.78 2.69 -7.15
C THR A 166 -10.79 1.74 -8.34
N ASP A 167 -9.67 1.58 -9.03
CA ASP A 167 -9.47 0.60 -10.10
C ASP A 167 -8.36 -0.38 -9.71
N LYS A 168 -8.57 -1.68 -9.95
CA LYS A 168 -7.61 -2.74 -9.60
C LYS A 168 -6.26 -2.65 -10.33
N ASN A 169 -6.22 -1.97 -11.48
CA ASN A 169 -5.00 -1.74 -12.26
C ASN A 169 -4.36 -0.37 -11.98
N GLY A 170 -4.93 0.42 -11.02
CA GLY A 170 -4.37 1.71 -10.61
C GLY A 170 -4.73 2.89 -11.51
N THR A 171 -5.65 2.72 -12.48
CA THR A 171 -6.05 3.78 -13.43
C THR A 171 -7.19 4.67 -12.91
N GLY A 172 -7.79 4.32 -11.77
CA GLY A 172 -8.87 5.07 -11.13
C GLY A 172 -8.37 6.19 -10.21
N THR A 173 -9.18 6.53 -9.22
CA THR A 173 -8.86 7.56 -8.22
C THR A 173 -8.14 6.94 -7.03
N ALA A 174 -6.99 7.49 -6.68
CA ALA A 174 -6.25 7.08 -5.48
C ALA A 174 -6.96 7.55 -4.21
N TRP A 175 -6.98 6.69 -3.18
CA TRP A 175 -7.38 7.08 -1.84
C TRP A 175 -6.31 7.97 -1.19
N THR A 176 -6.76 8.97 -0.45
CA THR A 176 -5.92 9.85 0.37
C THR A 176 -6.55 10.02 1.76
N SER A 177 -5.81 10.53 2.72
CA SER A 177 -6.32 10.80 4.07
C SER A 177 -7.42 11.87 4.13
N SER A 178 -7.61 12.64 3.06
CA SER A 178 -8.71 13.62 2.91
C SER A 178 -9.92 13.07 2.14
N THR A 179 -9.90 11.82 1.72
CA THR A 179 -11.01 11.20 0.97
C THR A 179 -12.23 11.05 1.86
N THR A 180 -13.38 11.51 1.38
CA THR A 180 -14.67 11.40 2.06
C THR A 180 -15.68 10.58 1.25
N VAL A 181 -16.69 10.08 1.93
CA VAL A 181 -17.79 9.31 1.32
C VAL A 181 -18.67 10.20 0.48
N THR A 182 -18.80 9.90 -0.81
CA THR A 182 -19.70 10.57 -1.76
C THR A 182 -20.66 9.62 -2.48
N GLY A 183 -20.48 8.31 -2.27
CA GLY A 183 -21.24 7.23 -2.89
C GLY A 183 -20.64 5.87 -2.52
N HIS A 184 -21.22 4.78 -3.03
CA HIS A 184 -20.63 3.45 -2.90
C HIS A 184 -19.30 3.40 -3.63
N VAL A 185 -18.27 2.83 -2.99
CA VAL A 185 -16.92 2.75 -3.56
C VAL A 185 -16.22 1.47 -3.13
N THR A 186 -15.40 0.94 -4.02
CA THR A 186 -14.44 -0.15 -3.71
C THR A 186 -13.02 0.37 -3.96
N TYR A 187 -12.14 0.17 -3.00
CA TYR A 187 -10.71 0.44 -3.13
C TYR A 187 -9.95 -0.88 -3.23
N TYR A 188 -9.08 -0.98 -4.23
CA TYR A 188 -8.20 -2.10 -4.51
C TYR A 188 -6.77 -1.77 -4.09
N ALA A 189 -6.13 -2.66 -3.33
CA ALA A 189 -4.71 -2.53 -3.01
C ALA A 189 -3.88 -2.49 -4.29
N GLN A 190 -2.90 -1.60 -4.32
CA GLN A 190 -1.94 -1.48 -5.40
C GLN A 190 -0.59 -2.05 -4.97
N TRP A 191 0.05 -2.83 -5.85
CA TRP A 191 1.28 -3.55 -5.57
C TRP A 191 2.36 -3.21 -6.59
N LYS A 192 3.55 -2.86 -6.09
CA LYS A 192 4.76 -2.85 -6.90
C LYS A 192 5.38 -4.25 -6.84
N ALA A 193 5.54 -4.88 -7.99
CA ALA A 193 6.21 -6.17 -8.15
C ALA A 193 7.68 -5.94 -8.52
N GLU A 194 8.59 -6.63 -7.83
CA GLU A 194 10.02 -6.60 -8.11
C GLU A 194 10.57 -8.02 -8.12
N ASN A 195 11.60 -8.28 -8.93
CA ASN A 195 12.26 -9.57 -8.95
C ASN A 195 12.90 -9.84 -7.58
N ARG A 196 12.72 -11.07 -7.10
CA ARG A 196 13.21 -11.47 -5.78
C ARG A 196 14.73 -11.53 -5.76
N VAL A 197 15.30 -11.04 -4.67
CA VAL A 197 16.74 -11.09 -4.38
C VAL A 197 17.01 -12.23 -3.42
N TYR A 198 18.05 -13.00 -3.70
CA TYR A 198 18.52 -14.14 -2.91
C TYR A 198 19.96 -13.92 -2.47
N SER A 199 20.37 -14.58 -1.38
CA SER A 199 21.74 -14.55 -0.88
C SER A 199 22.65 -15.59 -1.57
N ILE A 200 23.95 -15.26 -1.64
CA ILE A 200 25.02 -16.17 -2.02
C ILE A 200 25.99 -16.22 -0.86
N THR A 201 26.19 -17.42 -0.31
CA THR A 201 27.18 -17.67 0.73
C THR A 201 28.37 -18.42 0.15
N TYR A 202 29.60 -17.96 0.43
CA TYR A 202 30.82 -18.58 -0.05
C TYR A 202 31.63 -19.14 1.10
N TYR A 203 32.02 -20.43 0.99
CA TYR A 203 33.05 -21.06 1.79
C TYR A 203 34.31 -21.08 0.94
N SER A 204 35.18 -20.08 1.08
CA SER A 204 36.36 -19.89 0.23
C SER A 204 37.59 -20.66 0.69
N GLU A 205 37.48 -21.38 1.82
CA GLU A 205 38.54 -22.25 2.34
C GLU A 205 39.93 -21.56 2.41
N GLY A 206 39.95 -20.31 2.86
CA GLY A 206 41.13 -19.45 2.97
C GLY A 206 41.51 -18.72 1.69
N GLY A 207 40.69 -18.74 0.65
CA GLY A 207 40.84 -17.93 -0.53
C GLY A 207 40.09 -16.60 -0.41
N GLU A 208 40.42 -15.64 -1.28
CA GLU A 208 39.77 -14.34 -1.42
C GLU A 208 39.05 -14.26 -2.77
N HIS A 209 37.92 -13.55 -2.84
CA HIS A 209 37.17 -13.35 -4.07
C HIS A 209 36.40 -12.02 -4.04
N SER A 210 35.98 -11.53 -5.23
CA SER A 210 35.18 -10.30 -5.42
C SER A 210 33.76 -10.59 -5.93
N ASN A 211 33.28 -11.84 -5.86
CA ASN A 211 31.94 -12.19 -6.29
C ASN A 211 30.87 -11.50 -5.42
N PRO A 212 29.69 -11.14 -5.99
CA PRO A 212 28.60 -10.54 -5.22
C PRO A 212 28.03 -11.56 -4.21
N ASN A 213 27.54 -11.06 -3.08
CA ASN A 213 26.91 -11.89 -2.04
C ASN A 213 25.37 -12.02 -2.19
N THR A 214 24.81 -11.48 -3.28
CA THR A 214 23.39 -11.60 -3.64
C THR A 214 23.23 -11.73 -5.14
N TYR A 215 22.09 -12.29 -5.57
CA TYR A 215 21.66 -12.28 -6.96
C TYR A 215 20.16 -11.98 -7.04
N THR A 216 19.71 -11.46 -8.19
CA THR A 216 18.31 -11.13 -8.45
C THR A 216 17.76 -12.11 -9.48
N TYR A 217 16.62 -12.74 -9.19
CA TYR A 217 15.92 -13.56 -10.19
C TYR A 217 15.76 -12.82 -11.52
N GLY A 218 15.98 -13.54 -12.62
CA GLY A 218 15.96 -12.95 -13.96
C GLY A 218 17.31 -12.39 -14.44
N THR A 219 18.36 -12.38 -13.56
CA THR A 219 19.70 -11.88 -13.93
C THR A 219 20.74 -12.92 -13.56
N ALA A 220 21.47 -13.42 -14.57
CA ALA A 220 22.57 -14.35 -14.33
C ALA A 220 23.76 -13.66 -13.67
N VAL A 221 24.50 -14.39 -12.84
CA VAL A 221 25.74 -13.91 -12.18
C VAL A 221 26.89 -14.83 -12.56
N THR A 222 27.82 -14.32 -13.36
CA THR A 222 29.07 -15.01 -13.68
C THR A 222 30.00 -14.96 -12.47
N LEU A 223 30.50 -16.12 -12.05
CA LEU A 223 31.39 -16.25 -10.90
C LEU A 223 32.84 -16.04 -11.29
N GLN A 224 33.53 -15.18 -10.57
CA GLN A 224 34.97 -14.98 -10.70
C GLN A 224 35.72 -16.04 -9.88
N ASN A 225 36.90 -16.44 -10.36
CA ASN A 225 37.78 -17.34 -9.64
C ASN A 225 38.23 -16.69 -8.33
N ALA A 226 38.37 -17.51 -7.29
CA ALA A 226 39.02 -17.09 -6.05
C ALA A 226 40.54 -17.24 -6.17
N GLU A 227 41.27 -16.52 -5.33
CA GLU A 227 42.75 -16.58 -5.25
C GLU A 227 43.20 -17.06 -3.87
N ARG A 228 44.19 -17.95 -3.85
CA ARG A 228 44.83 -18.44 -2.62
C ARG A 228 46.30 -18.71 -2.89
N THR A 229 47.12 -18.12 -2.05
CA THR A 229 48.59 -18.32 -2.14
C THR A 229 48.97 -19.77 -2.04
N GLY A 230 49.81 -20.28 -2.98
CA GLY A 230 50.28 -21.65 -3.02
C GLY A 230 49.27 -22.68 -3.55
N TYR A 231 48.13 -22.26 -4.00
CA TYR A 231 47.06 -23.15 -4.53
C TYR A 231 46.59 -22.73 -5.92
N THR A 232 46.11 -23.70 -6.66
CA THR A 232 45.35 -23.49 -7.91
C THR A 232 43.87 -23.60 -7.58
N PHE A 233 43.05 -22.65 -8.07
CA PHE A 233 41.61 -22.69 -7.91
C PHE A 233 41.00 -23.72 -8.88
N ASP A 234 40.31 -24.70 -8.37
CA ASP A 234 39.67 -25.73 -9.16
C ASP A 234 38.24 -25.35 -9.58
N GLY A 235 37.56 -24.58 -8.74
CA GLY A 235 36.21 -24.06 -9.04
C GLY A 235 35.36 -23.82 -7.80
N TRP A 236 34.21 -23.27 -8.06
CA TRP A 236 33.09 -23.18 -7.11
C TRP A 236 32.19 -24.39 -7.30
N TYR A 237 31.70 -25.01 -6.21
CA TYR A 237 30.80 -26.15 -6.19
C TYR A 237 29.62 -25.87 -5.25
N MET A 238 28.42 -26.40 -5.55
CA MET A 238 27.26 -26.30 -4.64
C MET A 238 27.53 -27.00 -3.33
N ALA A 239 27.12 -26.41 -2.20
CA ALA A 239 27.29 -27.05 -0.89
C ALA A 239 26.57 -28.41 -0.81
N GLY A 240 27.24 -29.38 -0.24
CA GLY A 240 26.73 -30.76 -0.12
C GLY A 240 27.04 -31.65 -1.32
N GLU A 241 27.60 -31.10 -2.41
CA GLU A 241 28.18 -31.93 -3.47
C GLU A 241 29.62 -32.34 -3.08
N THR A 242 29.96 -33.57 -3.34
CA THR A 242 31.32 -34.11 -3.15
C THR A 242 32.22 -33.59 -4.29
N ASP A 243 33.55 -33.85 -4.20
CA ASP A 243 34.54 -33.47 -5.21
C ASP A 243 34.20 -33.91 -6.66
N ALA A 244 33.22 -34.80 -6.82
CA ALA A 244 32.65 -35.19 -8.11
C ALA A 244 31.49 -34.36 -8.61
N GLY A 245 31.08 -33.33 -7.86
CA GLY A 245 30.00 -32.41 -8.26
C GLY A 245 30.30 -31.55 -9.48
N THR A 246 29.29 -30.96 -10.07
CA THR A 246 29.45 -30.09 -11.22
C THR A 246 29.99 -28.71 -10.81
N LYS A 247 31.11 -28.33 -11.43
CA LYS A 247 31.68 -26.99 -11.27
C LYS A 247 30.67 -25.92 -11.67
N VAL A 248 30.46 -24.92 -10.80
CA VAL A 248 29.56 -23.80 -11.02
C VAL A 248 30.39 -22.60 -11.50
N THR A 249 30.11 -22.13 -12.70
CA THR A 249 30.75 -20.92 -13.27
C THR A 249 29.81 -19.72 -13.35
N GLU A 250 28.51 -19.97 -13.18
CA GLU A 250 27.44 -18.98 -13.28
C GLU A 250 26.26 -19.42 -12.42
N ILE A 251 25.64 -18.46 -11.73
CA ILE A 251 24.30 -18.62 -11.15
C ILE A 251 23.30 -18.22 -12.23
N SER A 252 22.48 -19.20 -12.63
CA SER A 252 21.50 -18.99 -13.73
C SER A 252 20.51 -17.90 -13.38
N ALA A 253 20.06 -17.15 -14.39
CA ALA A 253 18.95 -16.18 -14.28
C ALA A 253 17.65 -16.82 -13.76
N MET A 254 17.47 -18.13 -13.94
CA MET A 254 16.29 -18.88 -13.47
C MET A 254 16.48 -19.54 -12.11
N GLN A 255 17.64 -19.36 -11.47
CA GLN A 255 17.90 -19.87 -10.13
C GLN A 255 16.97 -19.20 -9.11
N THR A 256 16.41 -20.01 -8.20
CA THR A 256 15.63 -19.56 -7.06
C THR A 256 16.22 -20.12 -5.77
N GLY A 257 15.98 -19.43 -4.65
CA GLY A 257 16.51 -19.83 -3.34
C GLY A 257 17.92 -19.32 -3.06
N ASP A 258 18.33 -19.33 -1.80
CA ASP A 258 19.69 -18.97 -1.41
C ASP A 258 20.69 -20.00 -1.92
N VAL A 259 21.88 -19.56 -2.32
CA VAL A 259 22.94 -20.39 -2.90
C VAL A 259 24.11 -20.44 -1.93
N ILE A 260 24.67 -21.62 -1.73
CA ILE A 260 25.89 -21.84 -0.94
C ILE A 260 26.93 -22.48 -1.85
N LEU A 261 28.09 -21.84 -1.99
CA LEU A 261 29.19 -22.28 -2.82
C LEU A 261 30.43 -22.56 -1.97
N THR A 262 31.14 -23.67 -2.28
CA THR A 262 32.40 -24.02 -1.67
C THR A 262 33.51 -23.96 -2.73
N ALA A 263 34.64 -23.32 -2.39
CA ALA A 263 35.83 -23.30 -3.21
C ALA A 263 36.61 -24.60 -3.08
N HIS A 264 37.04 -25.19 -4.20
CA HIS A 264 37.96 -26.31 -4.20
C HIS A 264 39.32 -25.84 -4.70
N TRP A 265 40.38 -26.44 -4.11
CA TRP A 265 41.75 -26.02 -4.30
C TRP A 265 42.68 -27.23 -4.46
N THR A 266 43.61 -27.12 -5.40
CA THR A 266 44.75 -28.02 -5.54
C THR A 266 46.02 -27.31 -5.11
N ALA A 267 46.76 -27.87 -4.15
CA ALA A 267 48.04 -27.31 -3.76
C ALA A 267 49.05 -27.37 -4.91
N LYS A 268 49.75 -26.30 -5.13
CA LYS A 268 50.81 -26.22 -6.16
C LYS A 268 52.03 -27.03 -5.75
N THR A 269 52.72 -27.62 -6.75
CA THR A 269 53.98 -28.32 -6.57
C THR A 269 55.14 -27.53 -7.11
N TYR A 270 56.30 -27.67 -6.52
CA TYR A 270 57.54 -26.97 -6.87
C TYR A 270 58.70 -27.97 -6.91
N THR A 271 59.73 -27.66 -7.70
CA THR A 271 60.98 -28.43 -7.73
C THR A 271 62.01 -27.77 -6.84
N VAL A 272 62.64 -28.57 -5.98
CA VAL A 272 63.74 -28.16 -5.11
C VAL A 272 64.98 -28.98 -5.43
N ASN A 273 66.07 -28.28 -5.78
CA ASN A 273 67.36 -28.91 -6.03
C ASN A 273 68.18 -28.98 -4.72
N LEU A 274 68.60 -30.16 -4.39
CA LEU A 274 69.40 -30.46 -3.18
C LEU A 274 70.88 -30.54 -3.52
N ASN A 275 71.62 -29.51 -3.16
CA ASN A 275 73.06 -29.44 -3.42
C ASN A 275 73.86 -30.06 -2.28
N ALA A 276 74.60 -31.14 -2.54
CA ALA A 276 75.41 -31.82 -1.55
C ALA A 276 76.59 -31.02 -0.99
N ASN A 277 76.87 -29.81 -1.51
CA ASN A 277 77.85 -28.84 -1.05
C ASN A 277 79.23 -29.48 -0.76
N GLY A 278 79.78 -30.23 -1.74
CA GLY A 278 81.04 -30.96 -1.69
C GLY A 278 80.98 -32.38 -1.04
N GLY A 279 79.77 -32.86 -0.70
CA GLY A 279 79.50 -34.25 -0.46
C GLY A 279 79.30 -35.05 -1.75
N THR A 280 79.02 -36.35 -1.65
CA THR A 280 78.72 -37.22 -2.75
C THR A 280 77.45 -38.05 -2.51
N GLY A 281 76.75 -38.32 -3.59
CA GLY A 281 75.48 -39.06 -3.54
C GLY A 281 74.35 -38.22 -2.89
N GLY A 282 73.34 -38.94 -2.47
CA GLY A 282 72.09 -38.34 -1.94
C GLY A 282 71.06 -38.01 -3.02
N THR A 283 69.90 -37.51 -2.61
CA THR A 283 68.86 -37.03 -3.49
C THR A 283 69.26 -35.71 -4.09
N GLU A 284 69.22 -35.56 -5.43
CA GLU A 284 69.62 -34.35 -6.15
C GLU A 284 68.50 -33.35 -6.32
N SER A 285 67.23 -33.82 -6.48
CA SER A 285 66.05 -32.98 -6.55
C SER A 285 64.80 -33.72 -6.04
N ILE A 286 63.85 -32.92 -5.59
CA ILE A 286 62.54 -33.38 -5.07
C ILE A 286 61.42 -32.54 -5.61
N THR A 287 60.22 -33.08 -5.65
CA THR A 287 58.98 -32.31 -5.87
C THR A 287 58.32 -32.11 -4.50
N VAL A 288 58.13 -30.88 -4.11
CA VAL A 288 57.45 -30.45 -2.87
C VAL A 288 56.04 -29.95 -3.17
N THR A 289 55.14 -30.11 -2.22
CA THR A 289 53.76 -29.63 -2.31
C THR A 289 53.54 -28.51 -1.28
N TYR A 290 52.98 -27.40 -1.70
CA TYR A 290 52.74 -26.26 -0.80
C TYR A 290 51.94 -26.68 0.43
N GLY A 291 52.36 -26.24 1.61
CA GLY A 291 51.71 -26.57 2.88
C GLY A 291 51.91 -27.99 3.38
N GLN A 292 52.66 -28.85 2.66
CA GLN A 292 52.96 -30.21 3.07
C GLN A 292 54.40 -30.33 3.62
N PRO A 293 54.69 -31.31 4.50
CA PRO A 293 56.03 -31.63 4.92
C PRO A 293 56.94 -31.95 3.70
N MET A 294 58.23 -31.72 3.85
CA MET A 294 59.20 -32.13 2.85
C MET A 294 59.20 -33.67 2.65
N PRO A 295 59.30 -34.15 1.41
CA PRO A 295 59.32 -35.58 1.13
C PRO A 295 60.59 -36.25 1.64
N GLU A 296 60.58 -37.60 1.80
CA GLU A 296 61.74 -38.35 2.20
C GLU A 296 62.88 -38.23 1.18
N ILE A 297 64.13 -38.18 1.69
CA ILE A 297 65.37 -38.05 0.90
C ILE A 297 66.41 -39.05 1.29
N THR A 298 67.33 -39.32 0.38
CA THR A 298 68.60 -40.01 0.69
C THR A 298 69.65 -38.97 1.04
N LEU A 299 70.37 -39.12 2.15
CA LEU A 299 71.41 -38.19 2.63
C LEU A 299 72.67 -38.29 1.78
N PRO A 300 73.34 -37.13 1.48
CA PRO A 300 74.66 -37.11 0.91
C PRO A 300 75.69 -37.56 1.95
N THR A 301 76.83 -38.11 1.51
CA THR A 301 77.98 -38.48 2.36
C THR A 301 79.18 -37.53 2.09
N ARG A 302 79.97 -37.30 3.16
CA ARG A 302 81.19 -36.52 3.07
C ARG A 302 82.18 -37.16 4.07
N ASP A 303 83.49 -36.93 3.91
CA ASP A 303 84.51 -37.49 4.86
C ASP A 303 84.06 -37.28 6.33
N SER A 304 83.57 -38.38 6.94
CA SER A 304 82.93 -38.41 8.26
C SER A 304 83.93 -38.10 9.41
N THR A 305 85.22 -38.09 9.10
CA THR A 305 86.27 -37.72 10.11
C THR A 305 86.36 -36.23 10.28
N LYS A 306 85.78 -35.43 9.34
CA LYS A 306 85.91 -33.97 9.30
C LYS A 306 84.56 -33.26 9.21
N TYR A 307 83.53 -33.96 8.72
CA TYR A 307 82.23 -33.34 8.46
C TYR A 307 81.11 -34.24 8.98
N GLN A 308 80.08 -33.59 9.54
CA GLN A 308 78.79 -34.18 9.87
C GLN A 308 77.71 -33.47 9.06
N PHE A 309 76.72 -34.23 8.58
CA PHE A 309 75.57 -33.66 7.93
C PHE A 309 74.70 -32.92 8.97
N ASP A 310 74.33 -31.64 8.74
CA ASP A 310 73.61 -30.79 9.67
C ASP A 310 72.17 -30.48 9.13
N GLY A 311 71.91 -30.82 7.88
CA GLY A 311 70.64 -30.61 7.22
C GLY A 311 70.75 -29.90 5.87
N PHE A 312 69.60 -29.69 5.22
CA PHE A 312 69.48 -28.82 4.05
C PHE A 312 68.87 -27.49 4.42
N PHE A 313 69.51 -26.42 3.93
CA PHE A 313 69.12 -25.01 4.17
C PHE A 313 68.95 -24.30 2.83
N ASP A 314 68.15 -23.23 2.79
CA ASP A 314 67.94 -22.39 1.60
C ASP A 314 69.10 -21.42 1.28
N ALA A 315 70.18 -21.47 2.06
CA ALA A 315 71.40 -20.70 1.84
C ALA A 315 72.65 -21.49 2.22
N VAL A 316 73.78 -21.24 1.53
CA VAL A 316 75.09 -21.90 1.76
C VAL A 316 75.62 -21.65 3.18
N LYS A 317 75.25 -20.55 3.81
CA LYS A 317 75.66 -20.17 5.17
C LYS A 317 74.50 -19.48 5.86
N GLY A 318 74.06 -20.04 6.99
CA GLY A 318 72.82 -19.66 7.65
C GLY A 318 71.61 -20.12 6.84
N GLY A 319 70.54 -19.34 6.84
CA GLY A 319 69.30 -19.64 6.11
C GLY A 319 68.30 -20.46 6.91
N THR A 320 67.19 -20.81 6.25
CA THR A 320 66.08 -21.56 6.83
C THR A 320 66.31 -23.05 6.61
N GLN A 321 66.21 -23.85 7.67
CA GLN A 321 66.37 -25.30 7.59
C GLN A 321 65.07 -25.96 7.09
N TYR A 322 65.21 -26.79 6.06
CA TYR A 322 64.11 -27.61 5.49
C TYR A 322 64.23 -29.08 5.85
N TYR A 323 65.46 -29.57 6.05
CA TYR A 323 65.73 -30.93 6.56
C TYR A 323 66.68 -30.86 7.75
N ASN A 324 66.44 -31.66 8.78
CA ASN A 324 67.32 -31.79 9.93
C ASN A 324 68.51 -32.75 9.62
N GLU A 325 69.37 -32.95 10.59
CA GLU A 325 70.56 -33.80 10.51
C GLU A 325 70.26 -35.30 10.22
N ASN A 326 69.02 -35.75 10.46
CA ASN A 326 68.52 -37.08 10.14
C ASN A 326 67.89 -37.19 8.75
N GLY A 327 67.76 -36.08 8.02
CA GLY A 327 67.02 -36.02 6.76
C GLY A 327 65.51 -36.01 6.91
N GLU A 328 65.01 -35.69 8.10
CA GLU A 328 63.61 -35.56 8.37
C GLU A 328 63.15 -34.12 8.03
N SER A 329 61.90 -33.96 7.59
CA SER A 329 61.31 -32.68 7.31
C SER A 329 61.30 -31.78 8.56
N ALA A 330 61.97 -30.66 8.52
CA ALA A 330 62.06 -29.66 9.59
C ALA A 330 60.89 -28.64 9.56
N ARG A 331 60.21 -28.56 8.41
CA ARG A 331 59.07 -27.65 8.21
C ARG A 331 58.27 -28.06 6.99
N THR A 332 57.07 -27.49 6.86
CA THR A 332 56.26 -27.56 5.64
C THR A 332 56.78 -26.62 4.58
N TRP A 333 56.58 -26.94 3.29
CA TRP A 333 56.95 -26.05 2.19
C TRP A 333 56.03 -24.83 2.14
N ASP A 334 56.58 -23.63 2.21
CA ASP A 334 55.87 -22.37 2.28
C ASP A 334 56.27 -21.34 1.21
N LEU A 335 57.17 -21.72 0.28
CA LEU A 335 57.58 -20.89 -0.83
C LEU A 335 56.71 -21.12 -2.08
N THR A 336 56.56 -20.09 -2.89
CA THR A 336 55.72 -20.12 -4.13
C THR A 336 56.56 -20.12 -5.39
N TYR A 337 57.82 -20.60 -5.31
CA TYR A 337 58.78 -20.70 -6.39
C TYR A 337 59.71 -21.90 -6.16
N ASP A 338 60.36 -22.35 -7.23
CA ASP A 338 61.37 -23.41 -7.20
C ASP A 338 62.66 -22.94 -6.49
N LEU A 339 63.36 -23.86 -5.81
CA LEU A 339 64.63 -23.64 -5.15
C LEU A 339 65.73 -24.48 -5.76
#